data_36a9a919dc45c3a0f28d6394ee5474bf
#
_entry.id   36a9a919dc45c3a0f28d6394ee5474bf
#
_cell.length_a   1.000
_cell.length_b   1.000
_cell.length_c   1.000
_cell.angle_alpha   90.00
_cell.angle_beta   90.00
_cell.angle_gamma   90.00
#
_symmetry.space_group_name_H-M   'P 1'
#
loop_
_entity.id
_entity.type
_entity.pdbx_description
1 polymer ?
#
loop_
_entity_poly.entity_id
_entity_poly.type
_entity_poly.pdbx_seq_one_letter_code
_entity_poly.pdbx_strand_id
1 'polypeptide(L)'
;MVRWGRRQPAWGQTAEGRAVIEQGEAGDSSVPDLNPKSKIQCRLQQEDFKKEIGIQNLQSPNPAFTLIELIAAMAIMLLLASIALPLARVHAQRLRELELRRDLRELRQALDRYKDLSDRGMIPPKADGYGYPPDLETLVKGVELKGAASTKYKFLRRIPVDPMTGKPNWGMRSIQDDPDSRSWSGQNVFDVYSQSQGRALDGTAYADW
;
A
#
# COMPACT_ATOMS: atom_id res chain seq x y z
N MET A 1 -31.24 -36.96 12.77
CA MET A 1 -30.41 -36.92 13.98
C MET A 1 -28.95 -37.15 13.55
N VAL A 2 -28.22 -36.11 13.16
CA VAL A 2 -26.78 -36.22 12.83
C VAL A 2 -26.09 -35.02 13.50
N ARG A 3 -25.27 -35.33 14.49
CA ARG A 3 -24.56 -34.43 15.41
C ARG A 3 -23.21 -34.09 14.81
N TRP A 4 -23.02 -32.86 14.35
CA TRP A 4 -21.72 -32.31 13.90
C TRP A 4 -20.93 -31.78 15.09
N GLY A 5 -19.85 -32.52 15.43
CA GLY A 5 -18.88 -32.12 16.46
C GLY A 5 -17.98 -30.99 15.92
N ARG A 6 -17.99 -29.87 16.63
CA ARG A 6 -17.02 -28.75 16.43
C ARG A 6 -15.65 -29.18 16.97
N ARG A 7 -14.65 -29.32 16.09
CA ARG A 7 -13.24 -29.35 16.49
C ARG A 7 -12.70 -27.93 16.49
N GLN A 8 -12.28 -27.48 17.63
CA GLN A 8 -11.49 -26.26 17.77
C GLN A 8 -10.01 -26.59 17.53
N PRO A 9 -9.23 -25.76 16.79
CA PRO A 9 -7.78 -25.89 16.77
C PRO A 9 -7.19 -25.28 18.04
N ALA A 10 -6.40 -26.09 18.75
CA ALA A 10 -5.59 -25.67 19.89
C ALA A 10 -4.45 -24.75 19.39
N TRP A 11 -4.47 -23.50 19.79
CA TRP A 11 -3.32 -22.61 19.65
C TRP A 11 -2.36 -22.89 20.81
N GLY A 12 -1.18 -23.45 20.48
CA GLY A 12 -0.10 -23.66 21.43
C GLY A 12 0.41 -22.33 21.99
N GLN A 13 0.44 -22.24 23.30
CA GLN A 13 1.10 -21.20 24.06
C GLN A 13 2.62 -21.38 23.88
N THR A 14 3.27 -20.40 23.23
CA THR A 14 4.73 -20.28 23.28
C THR A 14 5.10 -19.55 24.55
N ALA A 15 5.84 -20.26 25.40
CA ALA A 15 6.38 -19.81 26.66
C ALA A 15 7.32 -18.60 26.46
N GLU A 16 7.09 -17.55 27.25
CA GLU A 16 8.03 -16.45 27.49
C GLU A 16 9.30 -17.01 28.16
N GLY A 17 10.38 -17.04 27.37
CA GLY A 17 11.73 -17.25 27.87
C GLY A 17 12.23 -15.98 28.57
N ARG A 18 11.96 -15.85 29.86
CA ARG A 18 12.57 -14.83 30.73
C ARG A 18 14.02 -15.22 30.95
N ALA A 19 14.95 -14.49 30.34
CA ALA A 19 16.37 -14.59 30.66
C ALA A 19 16.60 -14.03 32.08
N VAL A 20 16.80 -14.92 33.03
CA VAL A 20 17.31 -14.62 34.38
C VAL A 20 18.79 -14.28 34.22
N ILE A 21 19.14 -13.03 34.40
CA ILE A 21 20.54 -12.62 34.59
C ILE A 21 20.89 -12.98 35.98
N GLU A 22 21.58 -14.10 36.16
CA GLU A 22 22.21 -14.52 37.39
C GLU A 22 23.42 -13.62 37.62
N GLN A 23 23.34 -12.76 38.63
CA GLN A 23 24.47 -11.99 39.11
C GLN A 23 25.41 -12.97 39.81
N GLY A 24 26.44 -13.41 39.08
CA GLY A 24 27.58 -14.13 39.68
C GLY A 24 28.38 -13.19 40.55
N GLU A 25 28.48 -13.59 41.79
CA GLU A 25 29.31 -12.96 42.83
C GLU A 25 30.75 -12.74 42.38
N ALA A 26 31.28 -11.56 42.71
CA ALA A 26 32.67 -11.20 42.55
C ALA A 26 33.56 -12.16 43.36
N GLY A 27 33.99 -13.25 42.73
CA GLY A 27 35.08 -14.07 43.23
C GLY A 27 36.40 -13.31 43.10
N ASP A 28 36.99 -13.01 44.23
CA ASP A 28 38.36 -12.55 44.42
C ASP A 28 39.31 -13.51 43.69
N SER A 29 39.65 -13.23 42.41
CA SER A 29 40.73 -13.88 41.68
C SER A 29 42.01 -13.17 42.00
N SER A 30 42.62 -13.51 43.12
CA SER A 30 44.04 -13.26 43.37
C SER A 30 44.84 -13.89 42.25
N VAL A 31 45.27 -13.05 41.30
CA VAL A 31 46.18 -13.42 40.22
C VAL A 31 47.49 -13.86 40.88
N PRO A 32 47.97 -15.11 40.68
CA PRO A 32 49.23 -15.52 41.27
C PRO A 32 50.33 -14.62 40.67
N ASP A 33 51.14 -14.10 41.56
CA ASP A 33 52.25 -13.17 41.26
C ASP A 33 53.31 -13.94 40.43
N LEU A 34 53.15 -13.89 39.14
CA LEU A 34 54.03 -14.56 38.20
C LEU A 34 55.42 -13.92 38.24
N ASN A 35 56.41 -14.73 38.57
CA ASN A 35 57.83 -14.36 38.60
C ASN A 35 58.16 -13.45 37.38
N PRO A 36 58.84 -12.30 37.59
CA PRO A 36 59.16 -11.34 36.54
C PRO A 36 59.84 -11.96 35.31
N LYS A 37 60.54 -13.07 35.45
CA LYS A 37 61.15 -13.81 34.35
C LYS A 37 60.11 -14.51 33.46
N SER A 38 59.02 -14.97 33.99
CA SER A 38 57.93 -15.59 33.20
C SER A 38 57.15 -14.54 32.40
N LYS A 39 56.98 -13.32 32.92
CA LYS A 39 56.35 -12.21 32.18
C LYS A 39 57.14 -11.76 30.97
N ILE A 40 58.50 -11.78 31.09
CA ILE A 40 59.39 -11.44 29.97
C ILE A 40 59.35 -12.52 28.89
N GLN A 41 59.32 -13.78 29.29
CA GLN A 41 59.30 -14.92 28.37
C GLN A 41 57.96 -15.00 27.61
N CYS A 42 56.86 -14.72 28.25
CA CYS A 42 55.53 -14.64 27.62
C CYS A 42 55.43 -13.48 26.61
N ARG A 43 56.10 -12.35 26.91
CA ARG A 43 56.13 -11.17 26.06
C ARG A 43 56.99 -11.41 24.81
N LEU A 44 58.10 -12.09 24.94
CA LEU A 44 58.98 -12.44 23.82
C LEU A 44 58.25 -13.45 22.86
N GLN A 45 57.58 -14.46 23.43
CA GLN A 45 56.80 -15.39 22.61
C GLN A 45 55.63 -14.74 21.88
N GLN A 46 55.06 -13.70 22.45
CA GLN A 46 53.96 -12.96 21.84
C GLN A 46 54.44 -12.05 20.72
N GLU A 47 55.67 -11.54 20.82
CA GLU A 47 56.28 -10.75 19.75
C GLU A 47 56.75 -11.64 18.58
N ASP A 48 57.33 -12.79 18.87
CA ASP A 48 57.73 -13.76 17.85
C ASP A 48 56.52 -14.36 17.12
N PHE A 49 55.43 -14.65 17.82
CA PHE A 49 54.17 -15.13 17.22
C PHE A 49 53.52 -14.09 16.31
N LYS A 50 53.62 -12.79 16.66
CA LYS A 50 53.14 -11.70 15.79
C LYS A 50 54.01 -11.56 14.53
N LYS A 51 55.29 -11.90 14.60
CA LYS A 51 56.22 -11.81 13.49
C LYS A 51 56.08 -13.00 12.53
N GLU A 52 55.77 -14.19 13.06
CA GLU A 52 55.55 -15.41 12.27
C GLU A 52 54.22 -15.41 11.50
N ILE A 53 53.17 -14.81 12.05
CA ILE A 53 51.85 -14.73 11.41
C ILE A 53 51.85 -13.70 10.26
N GLY A 54 52.93 -12.94 10.07
CA GLY A 54 52.97 -11.99 8.96
C GLY A 54 51.83 -10.99 8.96
N ILE A 55 51.30 -10.64 10.16
CA ILE A 55 50.41 -9.51 10.29
C ILE A 55 51.22 -8.25 10.07
N GLN A 56 51.68 -8.11 8.84
CA GLN A 56 52.00 -6.79 8.33
C GLN A 56 50.78 -5.95 8.56
N ASN A 57 50.98 -4.93 9.35
CA ASN A 57 50.04 -3.85 9.59
C ASN A 57 49.38 -3.51 8.23
N LEU A 58 48.20 -4.11 7.97
CA LEU A 58 47.31 -3.65 6.94
C LEU A 58 46.76 -2.30 7.43
N GLN A 59 47.68 -1.33 7.47
CA GLN A 59 47.26 0.05 7.30
C GLN A 59 46.59 0.04 5.93
N SER A 60 45.26 -0.17 5.94
CA SER A 60 44.49 0.13 4.77
C SER A 60 44.84 1.58 4.42
N PRO A 61 45.43 1.84 3.27
CA PRO A 61 45.55 3.22 2.84
C PRO A 61 44.10 3.73 2.87
N ASN A 62 43.80 4.68 3.74
CA ASN A 62 42.56 5.40 3.64
C ASN A 62 42.57 6.01 2.23
N PRO A 63 41.80 5.47 1.27
CA PRO A 63 41.83 6.02 -0.06
C PRO A 63 41.26 7.42 0.06
N ALA A 64 42.12 8.40 0.13
CA ALA A 64 41.68 9.78 0.00
C ALA A 64 41.11 9.91 -1.41
N PHE A 65 39.80 10.03 -1.51
CA PHE A 65 39.14 10.20 -2.80
C PHE A 65 39.75 11.39 -3.54
N THR A 66 40.13 11.16 -4.75
CA THR A 66 40.63 12.24 -5.61
C THR A 66 39.43 13.12 -6.03
N LEU A 67 39.68 14.43 -6.22
CA LEU A 67 38.65 15.36 -6.66
C LEU A 67 38.03 14.90 -7.98
N ILE A 68 38.80 14.32 -8.88
CA ILE A 68 38.31 13.79 -10.17
C ILE A 68 37.36 12.60 -9.97
N GLU A 69 37.62 11.70 -9.01
CA GLU A 69 36.77 10.57 -8.72
C GLU A 69 35.41 11.01 -8.16
N LEU A 70 35.44 12.04 -7.30
CA LEU A 70 34.21 12.62 -6.77
C LEU A 70 33.37 13.27 -7.89
N ILE A 71 34.01 14.01 -8.80
CA ILE A 71 33.30 14.60 -9.95
C ILE A 71 32.77 13.50 -10.87
N ALA A 72 33.51 12.45 -11.13
CA ALA A 72 33.06 11.33 -11.94
C ALA A 72 31.88 10.60 -11.30
N ALA A 73 31.94 10.34 -9.99
CA ALA A 73 30.85 9.72 -9.26
C ALA A 73 29.56 10.58 -9.30
N MET A 74 29.70 11.90 -9.10
CA MET A 74 28.56 12.81 -9.20
C MET A 74 27.96 12.84 -10.62
N ALA A 75 28.79 12.84 -11.64
CA ALA A 75 28.34 12.81 -13.04
C ALA A 75 27.53 11.55 -13.35
N ILE A 76 27.99 10.38 -12.90
CA ILE A 76 27.27 9.11 -13.06
C ILE A 76 25.94 9.15 -12.30
N MET A 77 25.93 9.64 -11.06
CA MET A 77 24.71 9.77 -10.26
C MET A 77 23.67 10.65 -10.93
N LEU A 78 24.09 11.81 -11.48
CA LEU A 78 23.19 12.70 -12.21
C LEU A 78 22.62 12.05 -13.47
N LEU A 79 23.44 11.29 -14.20
CA LEU A 79 22.99 10.58 -15.39
C LEU A 79 21.96 9.50 -15.04
N LEU A 80 22.16 8.73 -13.98
CA LEU A 80 21.20 7.75 -13.51
C LEU A 80 19.92 8.41 -12.99
N ALA A 81 20.04 9.51 -12.24
CA ALA A 81 18.88 10.26 -11.74
C ALA A 81 18.01 10.81 -12.87
N SER A 82 18.58 11.22 -13.99
CA SER A 82 17.86 11.75 -15.14
C SER A 82 16.86 10.75 -15.76
N ILE A 83 17.16 9.46 -15.67
CA ILE A 83 16.30 8.37 -16.18
C ILE A 83 15.28 7.92 -15.12
N ALA A 84 15.66 7.93 -13.84
CA ALA A 84 14.81 7.44 -12.75
C ALA A 84 13.55 8.29 -12.55
N LEU A 85 13.64 9.61 -12.69
CA LEU A 85 12.51 10.51 -12.47
C LEU A 85 11.33 10.30 -13.44
N PRO A 86 11.52 10.23 -14.78
CA PRO A 86 10.42 10.01 -15.71
C PRO A 86 9.78 8.63 -15.51
N LEU A 87 10.58 7.60 -15.22
CA LEU A 87 10.08 6.24 -14.96
C LEU A 87 9.17 6.20 -13.72
N ALA A 88 9.55 6.88 -12.65
CA ALA A 88 8.75 6.96 -11.43
C ALA A 88 7.39 7.64 -11.68
N ARG A 89 7.35 8.68 -12.51
CA ARG A 89 6.09 9.38 -12.88
C ARG A 89 5.15 8.46 -13.64
N VAL A 90 5.64 7.74 -14.65
CA VAL A 90 4.84 6.80 -15.44
C VAL A 90 4.30 5.68 -14.55
N HIS A 91 5.11 5.15 -13.64
CA HIS A 91 4.67 4.12 -12.71
C HIS A 91 3.56 4.62 -11.78
N ALA A 92 3.75 5.81 -11.20
CA ALA A 92 2.73 6.43 -10.34
C ALA A 92 1.42 6.69 -11.09
N GLN A 93 1.49 7.12 -12.36
CA GLN A 93 0.30 7.31 -13.19
C GLN A 93 -0.42 5.99 -13.45
N ARG A 94 0.28 4.91 -13.79
CA ARG A 94 -0.32 3.58 -13.97
C ARG A 94 -1.08 3.10 -12.74
N LEU A 95 -0.53 3.30 -11.56
CA LEU A 95 -1.21 2.91 -10.32
C LEU A 95 -2.54 3.66 -10.14
N ARG A 96 -2.54 4.98 -10.38
CA ARG A 96 -3.77 5.79 -10.32
C ARG A 96 -4.80 5.37 -11.38
N GLU A 97 -4.36 5.02 -12.59
CA GLU A 97 -5.24 4.53 -13.65
C GLU A 97 -5.89 3.19 -13.29
N LEU A 98 -5.14 2.28 -12.65
CA LEU A 98 -5.69 1.01 -12.16
C LEU A 98 -6.72 1.23 -11.04
N GLU A 99 -6.44 2.15 -10.13
CA GLU A 99 -7.36 2.54 -9.06
C GLU A 99 -8.63 3.16 -9.66
N LEU A 100 -8.50 4.13 -10.58
CA LEU A 100 -9.65 4.73 -11.26
C LEU A 100 -10.55 3.69 -11.92
N ARG A 101 -9.98 2.75 -12.68
CA ARG A 101 -10.75 1.67 -13.31
C ARG A 101 -11.44 0.76 -12.29
N ARG A 102 -10.83 0.55 -11.14
CA ARG A 102 -11.44 -0.21 -10.05
C ARG A 102 -12.64 0.53 -9.48
N ASP A 103 -12.46 1.81 -9.18
CA ASP A 103 -13.50 2.64 -8.56
C ASP A 103 -14.70 2.84 -9.49
N LEU A 104 -14.46 3.07 -10.78
CA LEU A 104 -15.52 3.09 -11.81
C LEU A 104 -16.29 1.78 -11.85
N ARG A 105 -15.61 0.64 -11.82
CA ARG A 105 -16.29 -0.67 -11.77
C ARG A 105 -17.11 -0.84 -10.51
N GLU A 106 -16.61 -0.40 -9.35
CA GLU A 106 -17.34 -0.49 -8.08
C GLU A 106 -18.62 0.35 -8.12
N LEU A 107 -18.53 1.58 -8.63
CA LEU A 107 -19.67 2.48 -8.79
C LEU A 107 -20.71 1.90 -9.77
N ARG A 108 -20.26 1.47 -10.96
CA ARG A 108 -21.16 0.87 -11.97
C ARG A 108 -21.83 -0.40 -11.46
N GLN A 109 -21.10 -1.27 -10.77
CA GLN A 109 -21.71 -2.45 -10.14
C GLN A 109 -22.74 -2.10 -9.05
N ALA A 110 -22.57 -1.02 -8.34
CA ALA A 110 -23.55 -0.56 -7.37
C ALA A 110 -24.82 -0.02 -8.05
N LEU A 111 -24.66 0.71 -9.17
CA LEU A 111 -25.75 1.17 -10.02
C LEU A 111 -26.53 0.00 -10.61
N ASP A 112 -25.84 -1.00 -11.14
CA ASP A 112 -26.45 -2.22 -11.71
C ASP A 112 -27.24 -3.01 -10.67
N ARG A 113 -26.69 -3.15 -9.45
CA ARG A 113 -27.42 -3.81 -8.33
C ARG A 113 -28.66 -3.04 -7.92
N TYR A 114 -28.58 -1.71 -7.91
CA TYR A 114 -29.76 -0.88 -7.64
C TYR A 114 -30.84 -1.09 -8.70
N LYS A 115 -30.43 -1.06 -9.98
CA LYS A 115 -31.30 -1.30 -11.14
C LYS A 115 -31.98 -2.68 -11.06
N ASP A 116 -31.20 -3.73 -10.78
CA ASP A 116 -31.72 -5.10 -10.67
C ASP A 116 -32.78 -5.23 -9.57
N LEU A 117 -32.56 -4.62 -8.38
CA LEU A 117 -33.56 -4.62 -7.31
C LEU A 117 -34.79 -3.76 -7.64
N SER A 118 -34.60 -2.68 -8.39
CA SER A 118 -35.71 -1.86 -8.90
C SER A 118 -36.58 -2.61 -9.91
N ASP A 119 -35.95 -3.31 -10.86
CA ASP A 119 -36.65 -4.10 -11.88
C ASP A 119 -37.40 -5.30 -11.30
N ARG A 120 -36.90 -5.86 -10.20
CA ARG A 120 -37.61 -6.87 -9.40
C ARG A 120 -38.75 -6.29 -8.55
N GLY A 121 -38.99 -4.98 -8.63
CA GLY A 121 -40.04 -4.30 -7.88
C GLY A 121 -39.82 -4.21 -6.38
N MET A 122 -38.60 -4.50 -5.89
CA MET A 122 -38.23 -4.41 -4.48
C MET A 122 -37.97 -2.97 -4.05
N ILE A 123 -37.57 -2.10 -4.95
CA ILE A 123 -37.46 -0.65 -4.75
C ILE A 123 -38.65 0.02 -5.42
N PRO A 124 -39.40 0.92 -4.73
CA PRO A 124 -40.47 1.64 -5.35
C PRO A 124 -39.97 2.52 -6.47
N PRO A 125 -40.43 2.34 -7.72
CA PRO A 125 -39.97 3.13 -8.84
C PRO A 125 -40.32 4.60 -8.67
N LYS A 126 -39.39 5.51 -8.93
CA LYS A 126 -39.70 6.92 -9.16
C LYS A 126 -40.10 7.09 -10.62
N ALA A 127 -41.07 7.95 -10.90
CA ALA A 127 -41.68 8.08 -12.23
C ALA A 127 -40.67 8.35 -13.36
N ASP A 128 -39.65 9.16 -13.08
CA ASP A 128 -38.69 9.59 -14.08
C ASP A 128 -37.30 8.91 -13.93
N GLY A 129 -37.18 7.91 -13.05
CA GLY A 129 -35.89 7.30 -12.67
C GLY A 129 -35.45 6.14 -13.56
N TYR A 130 -36.33 5.58 -14.39
CA TYR A 130 -36.08 4.38 -15.21
C TYR A 130 -35.47 3.20 -14.42
N GLY A 131 -35.68 3.18 -13.10
CA GLY A 131 -35.12 2.17 -12.20
C GLY A 131 -33.69 2.44 -11.73
N TYR A 132 -33.11 3.57 -12.08
CA TYR A 132 -31.79 4.02 -11.60
C TYR A 132 -31.93 4.97 -10.40
N PRO A 133 -30.87 5.13 -9.57
CA PRO A 133 -30.91 6.03 -8.44
C PRO A 133 -30.89 7.50 -8.90
N PRO A 134 -31.48 8.43 -8.12
CA PRO A 134 -31.48 9.85 -8.44
C PRO A 134 -30.10 10.51 -8.26
N ASP A 135 -29.27 9.96 -7.37
CA ASP A 135 -27.93 10.45 -7.04
C ASP A 135 -27.05 9.33 -6.48
N LEU A 136 -25.74 9.55 -6.46
CA LEU A 136 -24.79 8.58 -5.89
C LEU A 136 -24.91 8.46 -4.37
N GLU A 137 -25.40 9.49 -3.68
CA GLU A 137 -25.59 9.45 -2.24
C GLU A 137 -26.67 8.45 -1.83
N THR A 138 -27.67 8.23 -2.67
CA THR A 138 -28.70 7.22 -2.45
C THR A 138 -28.11 5.82 -2.30
N LEU A 139 -27.03 5.51 -3.03
CA LEU A 139 -26.33 4.22 -2.92
C LEU A 139 -25.66 4.04 -1.56
N VAL A 140 -25.18 5.12 -0.95
CA VAL A 140 -24.52 5.11 0.37
C VAL A 140 -25.52 5.19 1.51
N LYS A 141 -26.53 6.07 1.39
CA LYS A 141 -27.60 6.21 2.39
C LYS A 141 -28.46 4.95 2.48
N GLY A 142 -28.59 4.25 1.35
CA GLY A 142 -29.40 3.05 1.19
C GLY A 142 -30.88 3.34 1.01
N VAL A 143 -31.61 2.35 0.53
CA VAL A 143 -33.06 2.39 0.29
C VAL A 143 -33.76 1.30 1.06
N GLU A 144 -35.04 1.55 1.41
CA GLU A 144 -35.91 0.57 2.03
C GLU A 144 -36.44 -0.37 0.96
N LEU A 145 -36.26 -1.67 1.17
CA LEU A 145 -36.77 -2.71 0.26
C LEU A 145 -38.18 -3.10 0.69
N LYS A 146 -39.07 -3.33 -0.27
CA LYS A 146 -40.44 -3.85 0.00
C LYS A 146 -40.31 -5.23 0.65
N GLY A 147 -40.96 -5.39 1.80
CA GLY A 147 -40.96 -6.66 2.54
C GLY A 147 -39.80 -6.87 3.50
N ALA A 148 -38.83 -5.98 3.56
CA ALA A 148 -37.80 -6.02 4.57
C ALA A 148 -38.20 -5.13 5.76
N ALA A 149 -38.16 -5.69 6.97
CA ALA A 149 -38.47 -4.95 8.17
C ALA A 149 -37.46 -3.83 8.39
N SER A 150 -37.81 -2.58 8.05
CA SER A 150 -37.16 -1.33 8.50
C SER A 150 -35.64 -1.16 8.25
N THR A 151 -34.98 -2.13 7.59
CA THR A 151 -33.54 -2.08 7.36
C THR A 151 -33.24 -1.53 5.98
N LYS A 152 -32.46 -0.44 5.93
CA LYS A 152 -32.00 0.15 4.66
C LYS A 152 -30.91 -0.73 4.03
N TYR A 153 -31.11 -1.10 2.78
CA TYR A 153 -30.12 -1.79 1.99
C TYR A 153 -29.16 -0.78 1.36
N LYS A 154 -27.87 -0.90 1.65
CA LYS A 154 -26.80 -0.03 1.14
C LYS A 154 -26.05 -0.74 0.03
N PHE A 155 -25.80 -0.04 -1.07
CA PHE A 155 -25.07 -0.54 -2.25
C PHE A 155 -23.59 -0.22 -2.19
N LEU A 156 -23.26 0.93 -1.57
CA LEU A 156 -21.90 1.40 -1.34
C LEU A 156 -21.69 1.72 0.13
N ARG A 157 -20.49 1.52 0.62
CA ARG A 157 -20.09 1.96 1.97
C ARG A 157 -19.81 3.46 1.99
N ARG A 158 -19.17 3.96 0.96
CA ARG A 158 -18.80 5.36 0.73
C ARG A 158 -18.63 5.59 -0.76
N ILE A 159 -18.76 6.82 -1.23
CA ILE A 159 -18.36 7.19 -2.58
C ILE A 159 -16.83 7.21 -2.62
N PRO A 160 -16.17 6.46 -3.53
CA PRO A 160 -14.73 6.48 -3.66
C PRO A 160 -14.23 7.85 -4.10
N VAL A 161 -12.99 8.16 -3.78
CA VAL A 161 -12.31 9.38 -4.20
C VAL A 161 -11.68 9.13 -5.57
N ASP A 162 -11.98 9.97 -6.55
CA ASP A 162 -11.35 9.88 -7.86
C ASP A 162 -9.82 10.15 -7.74
N PRO A 163 -8.96 9.17 -8.06
CA PRO A 163 -7.52 9.30 -7.92
C PRO A 163 -6.88 10.31 -8.88
N MET A 164 -7.62 10.75 -9.92
CA MET A 164 -7.13 11.75 -10.87
C MET A 164 -7.42 13.17 -10.43
N THR A 165 -8.57 13.41 -9.79
CA THR A 165 -8.97 14.75 -9.30
C THR A 165 -8.68 14.93 -7.81
N GLY A 166 -8.51 13.84 -7.05
CA GLY A 166 -8.36 13.85 -5.59
C GLY A 166 -9.64 14.22 -4.83
N LYS A 167 -10.79 14.21 -5.49
CA LYS A 167 -12.10 14.59 -4.92
C LYS A 167 -13.11 13.47 -5.11
N PRO A 168 -14.09 13.29 -4.20
CA PRO A 168 -15.18 12.33 -4.36
C PRO A 168 -16.27 12.88 -5.29
N ASN A 169 -15.89 13.62 -6.32
CA ASN A 169 -16.80 14.26 -7.25
C ASN A 169 -16.69 13.60 -8.62
N TRP A 170 -17.71 12.79 -8.94
CA TRP A 170 -17.80 12.07 -10.19
C TRP A 170 -18.71 12.80 -11.17
N GLY A 171 -18.38 12.74 -12.45
CA GLY A 171 -19.32 13.10 -13.50
C GLY A 171 -20.41 12.06 -13.56
N MET A 172 -21.63 12.48 -13.78
CA MET A 172 -22.80 11.61 -13.88
C MET A 172 -23.44 11.76 -15.25
N ARG A 173 -24.05 10.69 -15.75
CA ARG A 173 -24.87 10.69 -16.96
C ARG A 173 -26.18 10.01 -16.64
N SER A 174 -27.26 10.56 -17.16
CA SER A 174 -28.57 9.92 -17.13
C SER A 174 -28.75 9.03 -18.34
N ILE A 175 -29.71 8.13 -18.30
CA ILE A 175 -30.01 7.25 -19.44
C ILE A 175 -30.47 8.01 -20.70
N GLN A 176 -30.96 9.25 -20.52
CA GLN A 176 -31.43 10.12 -21.58
C GLN A 176 -30.30 10.98 -22.19
N ASP A 177 -29.17 11.08 -21.50
CA ASP A 177 -28.04 11.90 -21.95
C ASP A 177 -27.26 11.17 -23.06
N ASP A 178 -26.67 11.92 -23.96
CA ASP A 178 -25.75 11.35 -24.96
C ASP A 178 -24.55 10.67 -24.28
N PRO A 179 -24.03 9.58 -24.83
CA PRO A 179 -22.91 8.84 -24.25
C PRO A 179 -21.67 9.71 -24.02
N ASP A 180 -21.45 10.73 -24.84
CA ASP A 180 -20.31 11.65 -24.76
C ASP A 180 -20.65 12.93 -23.99
N SER A 181 -21.89 13.06 -23.47
CA SER A 181 -22.31 14.23 -22.71
C SER A 181 -21.47 14.40 -21.45
N ARG A 182 -21.10 15.64 -21.19
CA ARG A 182 -20.46 16.08 -19.94
C ARG A 182 -21.39 16.89 -19.05
N SER A 183 -22.63 17.05 -19.47
CA SER A 183 -23.69 17.65 -18.68
C SER A 183 -24.68 16.56 -18.24
N TRP A 184 -25.05 16.61 -16.97
CA TRP A 184 -26.02 15.68 -16.37
C TRP A 184 -27.39 16.32 -16.35
N SER A 185 -28.40 15.62 -16.83
CA SER A 185 -29.81 16.09 -16.83
C SER A 185 -30.46 16.09 -15.44
N GLY A 186 -29.84 15.46 -14.43
CA GLY A 186 -30.30 15.52 -13.04
C GLY A 186 -31.44 14.56 -12.68
N GLN A 187 -31.90 13.71 -13.60
CA GLN A 187 -33.06 12.85 -13.40
C GLN A 187 -32.71 11.52 -12.72
N ASN A 188 -31.62 10.91 -13.17
CA ASN A 188 -31.14 9.62 -12.69
C ASN A 188 -29.64 9.49 -12.95
N VAL A 189 -29.00 8.52 -12.31
CA VAL A 189 -27.58 8.21 -12.55
C VAL A 189 -27.50 6.84 -13.21
N PHE A 190 -27.26 6.86 -14.53
CA PHE A 190 -27.07 5.67 -15.35
C PHE A 190 -25.59 5.26 -15.42
N ASP A 191 -24.71 6.24 -15.65
CA ASP A 191 -23.27 6.02 -15.73
C ASP A 191 -22.49 7.11 -15.00
N VAL A 192 -21.24 6.79 -14.65
CA VAL A 192 -20.31 7.68 -13.97
C VAL A 192 -18.98 7.72 -14.70
N TYR A 193 -18.34 8.89 -14.68
CA TYR A 193 -17.02 9.10 -15.28
C TYR A 193 -16.16 10.04 -14.44
N SER A 194 -14.84 10.04 -14.69
CA SER A 194 -13.92 10.98 -14.04
C SER A 194 -14.07 12.38 -14.62
N GLN A 195 -14.13 13.40 -13.76
CA GLN A 195 -14.12 14.80 -14.18
C GLN A 195 -12.70 15.32 -14.50
N SER A 196 -11.69 14.45 -14.52
CA SER A 196 -10.33 14.81 -14.89
C SER A 196 -10.23 15.15 -16.38
N GLN A 197 -9.58 16.27 -16.69
CA GLN A 197 -9.26 16.68 -18.06
C GLN A 197 -7.97 16.01 -18.58
N GLY A 198 -7.33 15.17 -17.77
CA GLY A 198 -6.11 14.47 -18.12
C GLY A 198 -6.31 13.36 -19.15
N ARG A 199 -5.19 12.87 -19.66
CA ARG A 199 -5.14 11.71 -20.57
C ARG A 199 -4.37 10.57 -19.93
N ALA A 200 -4.82 9.37 -20.23
CA ALA A 200 -4.17 8.13 -19.83
C ALA A 200 -2.88 7.88 -20.64
N LEU A 201 -2.10 6.92 -20.17
CA LEU A 201 -0.86 6.50 -20.84
C LEU A 201 -1.13 5.93 -22.26
N ASP A 202 -2.34 5.43 -22.52
CA ASP A 202 -2.79 4.97 -23.83
C ASP A 202 -3.31 6.10 -24.74
N GLY A 203 -3.36 7.34 -24.22
CA GLY A 203 -3.81 8.53 -24.94
C GLY A 203 -5.31 8.81 -24.83
N THR A 204 -6.12 7.92 -24.24
CA THR A 204 -7.55 8.14 -24.04
C THR A 204 -7.80 9.19 -22.94
N ALA A 205 -8.91 9.94 -23.01
CA ALA A 205 -9.25 10.84 -21.93
C ALA A 205 -9.89 10.07 -20.75
N TYR A 206 -9.57 10.44 -19.51
CA TYR A 206 -10.16 9.78 -18.33
C TYR A 206 -11.68 9.95 -18.26
N ALA A 207 -12.20 11.01 -18.87
CA ALA A 207 -13.64 11.27 -18.93
C ALA A 207 -14.40 10.34 -19.88
N ASP A 208 -13.68 9.56 -20.68
CA ASP A 208 -14.27 8.62 -21.64
C ASP A 208 -14.23 7.16 -21.12
N TRP A 209 -13.74 6.96 -19.91
CA TRP A 209 -13.59 5.62 -19.28
C TRP A 209 -14.85 5.11 -18.55
#